data_a660a8bffd95fab85b22b371ad4d2121
#
_entry.id   a660a8bffd95fab85b22b371ad4d2121
#
_cell.length_a   1.000
_cell.length_b   1.000
_cell.length_c   1.000
_cell.angle_alpha   90.00
_cell.angle_beta   90.00
_cell.angle_gamma   90.00
#
_symmetry.space_group_name_H-M   'P 1'
#
loop_
_entity.id
_entity.type
_entity.pdbx_description
1 polymer ?
#
loop_
_entity_poly.entity_id
_entity_poly.type
_entity_poly.pdbx_seq_one_letter_code
_entity_poly.pdbx_strand_id
1 'polypeptide(L)'
;MTLAYLKNLISENNSRKSPWDFDGTKADENFFEDAMQEYCFTFYTIGSQSSYEAFLNLSQTLSKLYPDNMGFINNIGSYYLLKQDYKSALKYYDKVLKKHPDDLTAAKNAQLAARKMKNVKLEKKYLELIVKYDEGKDALMAKGRLEALNIK
;
A
#
# COMPACT_ATOMS: atom_id res chain seq x y z
N MET A 1 -18.98 6.47 -8.84
CA MET A 1 -19.48 5.83 -7.59
C MET A 1 -19.24 6.79 -6.44
N THR A 2 -20.27 7.14 -5.68
CA THR A 2 -20.14 8.07 -4.54
C THR A 2 -19.66 7.32 -3.29
N LEU A 3 -18.95 8.02 -2.40
CA LEU A 3 -18.48 7.47 -1.11
C LEU A 3 -19.65 6.92 -0.27
N ALA A 4 -20.84 7.55 -0.35
CA ALA A 4 -22.05 7.09 0.32
C ALA A 4 -22.52 5.73 -0.20
N TYR A 5 -22.51 5.52 -1.51
CA TYR A 5 -22.84 4.24 -2.12
C TYR A 5 -21.88 3.13 -1.70
N LEU A 6 -20.59 3.44 -1.67
CA LEU A 6 -19.57 2.49 -1.20
C LEU A 6 -19.76 2.09 0.26
N LYS A 7 -20.06 3.06 1.12
CA LYS A 7 -20.35 2.79 2.55
C LYS A 7 -21.59 1.90 2.72
N ASN A 8 -22.62 2.12 1.91
CA ASN A 8 -23.81 1.28 1.94
C ASN A 8 -23.50 -0.15 1.46
N LEU A 9 -22.74 -0.31 0.37
CA LEU A 9 -22.31 -1.63 -0.10
C LEU A 9 -21.51 -2.38 0.97
N ILE A 10 -20.58 -1.71 1.64
CA ILE A 10 -19.79 -2.29 2.73
C ILE A 10 -20.69 -2.68 3.90
N SER A 11 -21.62 -1.80 4.28
CA SER A 11 -22.57 -2.08 5.37
C SER A 11 -23.46 -3.27 5.03
N GLU A 12 -23.96 -3.36 3.80
CA GLU A 12 -24.76 -4.48 3.33
C GLU A 12 -23.96 -5.78 3.32
N ASN A 13 -22.71 -5.75 2.84
CA ASN A 13 -21.83 -6.91 2.84
C ASN A 13 -21.57 -7.43 4.25
N ASN A 14 -21.25 -6.53 5.19
CA ASN A 14 -20.98 -6.89 6.59
C ASN A 14 -22.23 -7.41 7.34
N SER A 15 -23.43 -7.07 6.88
CA SER A 15 -24.71 -7.55 7.47
C SER A 15 -25.15 -8.89 6.96
N ARG A 16 -24.55 -9.44 5.91
CA ARG A 16 -24.91 -10.71 5.29
C ARG A 16 -24.28 -11.89 6.03
N LYS A 17 -25.06 -12.97 6.21
CA LYS A 17 -24.55 -14.24 6.76
C LYS A 17 -23.60 -14.97 5.80
N SER A 18 -23.62 -14.60 4.52
CA SER A 18 -22.72 -15.07 3.48
C SER A 18 -22.35 -13.88 2.59
N PRO A 19 -21.11 -13.36 2.66
CA PRO A 19 -20.70 -12.27 1.81
C PRO A 19 -20.65 -12.75 0.35
N TRP A 20 -21.28 -11.98 -0.52
CA TRP A 20 -21.18 -12.02 -1.99
C TRP A 20 -20.98 -13.42 -2.60
N ASP A 21 -22.07 -14.22 -2.65
CA ASP A 21 -22.13 -15.37 -3.53
C ASP A 21 -22.15 -14.90 -4.99
N PHE A 22 -21.02 -15.06 -5.67
CA PHE A 22 -21.00 -15.03 -7.10
C PHE A 22 -21.22 -16.49 -7.57
N ASP A 23 -22.26 -16.74 -8.35
CA ASP A 23 -22.61 -18.06 -8.94
C ASP A 23 -22.87 -19.23 -7.95
N GLY A 24 -23.18 -18.94 -6.68
CA GLY A 24 -23.48 -19.99 -5.67
C GLY A 24 -22.22 -20.61 -5.05
N THR A 25 -21.03 -20.13 -5.36
CA THR A 25 -19.81 -20.47 -4.63
C THR A 25 -19.62 -19.52 -3.45
N LYS A 26 -19.25 -20.09 -2.29
CA LYS A 26 -18.95 -19.28 -1.10
C LYS A 26 -17.77 -18.36 -1.42
N ALA A 27 -18.00 -17.04 -1.44
CA ALA A 27 -16.95 -16.08 -1.65
C ALA A 27 -15.86 -16.23 -0.58
N ASP A 28 -14.60 -16.07 -0.97
CA ASP A 28 -13.49 -15.97 -0.04
C ASP A 28 -13.76 -14.84 0.98
N GLU A 29 -13.37 -15.04 2.22
CA GLU A 29 -13.57 -14.07 3.32
C GLU A 29 -13.02 -12.67 2.97
N ASN A 30 -11.99 -12.63 2.13
CA ASN A 30 -11.32 -11.39 1.72
C ASN A 30 -11.81 -10.84 0.37
N PHE A 31 -12.72 -11.53 -0.32
CA PHE A 31 -13.16 -11.14 -1.68
C PHE A 31 -13.52 -9.66 -1.81
N PHE A 32 -14.21 -9.09 -0.82
CA PHE A 32 -14.61 -7.68 -0.87
C PHE A 32 -13.40 -6.75 -0.71
N GLU A 33 -12.46 -7.07 0.17
CA GLU A 33 -11.25 -6.28 0.38
C GLU A 33 -10.36 -6.31 -0.86
N ASP A 34 -10.23 -7.47 -1.49
CA ASP A 34 -9.46 -7.65 -2.73
C ASP A 34 -10.09 -6.88 -3.89
N ALA A 35 -11.42 -6.96 -4.05
CA ALA A 35 -12.14 -6.16 -5.04
C ALA A 35 -11.95 -4.65 -4.81
N MET A 36 -11.92 -4.19 -3.56
CA MET A 36 -11.66 -2.79 -3.24
C MET A 36 -10.21 -2.39 -3.51
N GLN A 37 -9.24 -3.29 -3.34
CA GLN A 37 -7.86 -3.05 -3.75
C GLN A 37 -7.74 -2.88 -5.27
N GLU A 38 -8.44 -3.67 -6.07
CA GLU A 38 -8.51 -3.52 -7.53
C GLU A 38 -9.10 -2.16 -7.94
N TYR A 39 -10.16 -1.70 -7.26
CA TYR A 39 -10.69 -0.35 -7.49
C TYR A 39 -9.68 0.75 -7.13
N CYS A 40 -8.97 0.60 -6.02
CA CYS A 40 -7.89 1.52 -5.66
C CYS A 40 -6.82 1.54 -6.75
N PHE A 41 -6.38 0.37 -7.23
CA PHE A 41 -5.41 0.26 -8.30
C PHE A 41 -5.89 0.89 -9.61
N THR A 42 -7.17 0.71 -9.94
CA THR A 42 -7.79 1.35 -11.11
C THR A 42 -7.70 2.87 -11.03
N PHE A 43 -8.06 3.48 -9.91
CA PHE A 43 -7.92 4.93 -9.74
C PHE A 43 -6.48 5.40 -9.81
N TYR A 44 -5.55 4.63 -9.26
CA TYR A 44 -4.13 4.92 -9.35
C TYR A 44 -3.63 4.90 -10.79
N THR A 45 -4.05 3.94 -11.61
CA THR A 45 -3.60 3.78 -13.00
C THR A 45 -4.21 4.78 -13.97
N ILE A 46 -5.43 5.28 -13.72
CA ILE A 46 -6.04 6.37 -14.52
C ILE A 46 -5.15 7.61 -14.51
N GLY A 47 -4.46 7.92 -13.43
CA GLY A 47 -3.40 8.90 -13.38
C GLY A 47 -3.84 10.37 -13.45
N SER A 48 -5.14 10.67 -13.38
CA SER A 48 -5.65 12.04 -13.32
C SER A 48 -5.65 12.59 -11.88
N GLN A 49 -5.69 13.90 -11.72
CA GLN A 49 -5.75 14.53 -10.40
C GLN A 49 -6.99 14.04 -9.62
N SER A 50 -8.16 13.99 -10.27
CA SER A 50 -9.40 13.54 -9.66
C SER A 50 -9.38 12.06 -9.29
N SER A 51 -8.73 11.21 -10.09
CA SER A 51 -8.58 9.79 -9.77
C SER A 51 -7.63 9.56 -8.59
N TYR A 52 -6.57 10.35 -8.46
CA TYR A 52 -5.69 10.29 -7.29
C TYR A 52 -6.40 10.71 -6.00
N GLU A 53 -7.29 11.72 -6.07
CA GLU A 53 -8.13 12.11 -4.92
C GLU A 53 -9.14 11.01 -4.57
N ALA A 54 -9.75 10.37 -5.57
CA ALA A 54 -10.63 9.22 -5.35
C ALA A 54 -9.86 8.04 -4.73
N PHE A 55 -8.67 7.75 -5.22
CA PHE A 55 -7.78 6.74 -4.67
C PHE A 55 -7.47 6.99 -3.18
N LEU A 56 -7.10 8.23 -2.81
CA LEU A 56 -6.84 8.58 -1.42
C LEU A 56 -8.10 8.43 -0.55
N ASN A 57 -9.22 9.02 -0.99
CA ASN A 57 -10.48 8.99 -0.22
C ASN A 57 -10.99 7.57 0.00
N LEU A 58 -10.91 6.72 -1.02
CA LEU A 58 -11.27 5.32 -0.94
C LEU A 58 -10.35 4.58 0.03
N SER A 59 -9.03 4.70 -0.13
CA SER A 59 -8.05 4.05 0.73
C SER A 59 -8.17 4.47 2.19
N GLN A 60 -8.43 5.76 2.46
CA GLN A 60 -8.65 6.26 3.83
C GLN A 60 -9.94 5.71 4.45
N THR A 61 -11.00 5.56 3.65
CA THR A 61 -12.26 4.98 4.12
C THR A 61 -12.08 3.51 4.45
N LEU A 62 -11.47 2.75 3.53
CA LEU A 62 -11.25 1.32 3.68
C LEU A 62 -10.27 1.01 4.82
N SER A 63 -9.23 1.82 5.01
CA SER A 63 -8.29 1.61 6.13
C SER A 63 -8.92 1.81 7.52
N LYS A 64 -10.05 2.51 7.61
CA LYS A 64 -10.83 2.64 8.86
C LYS A 64 -11.79 1.48 9.06
N LEU A 65 -12.33 0.93 7.97
CA LEU A 65 -13.30 -0.17 8.00
C LEU A 65 -12.59 -1.52 8.14
N TYR A 66 -11.41 -1.64 7.56
CA TYR A 66 -10.55 -2.83 7.56
C TYR A 66 -9.18 -2.47 8.14
N PRO A 67 -9.07 -2.23 9.46
CA PRO A 67 -7.84 -1.71 10.08
C PRO A 67 -6.69 -2.72 10.06
N ASP A 68 -6.99 -4.00 9.82
CA ASP A 68 -6.01 -5.07 9.71
C ASP A 68 -5.44 -5.23 8.29
N ASN A 69 -6.15 -4.74 7.27
CA ASN A 69 -5.66 -4.74 5.90
C ASN A 69 -4.67 -3.57 5.69
N MET A 70 -3.38 -3.92 5.77
CA MET A 70 -2.31 -2.92 5.59
C MET A 70 -2.16 -2.44 4.14
N GLY A 71 -2.75 -3.12 3.16
CA GLY A 71 -2.77 -2.69 1.77
C GLY A 71 -3.40 -1.30 1.60
N PHE A 72 -4.49 -1.01 2.31
CA PHE A 72 -5.11 0.33 2.25
C PHE A 72 -4.25 1.42 2.90
N ILE A 73 -3.48 1.09 3.93
CA ILE A 73 -2.49 1.99 4.53
C ILE A 73 -1.34 2.25 3.56
N ASN A 74 -0.88 1.20 2.86
CA ASN A 74 0.16 1.29 1.84
C ASN A 74 -0.28 2.19 0.67
N ASN A 75 -1.54 2.08 0.24
CA ASN A 75 -2.14 2.94 -0.79
C ASN A 75 -2.09 4.42 -0.39
N ILE A 76 -2.39 4.76 0.87
CA ILE A 76 -2.29 6.14 1.35
C ILE A 76 -0.83 6.63 1.26
N GLY A 77 0.14 5.80 1.64
CA GLY A 77 1.57 6.08 1.46
C GLY A 77 1.92 6.35 0.00
N SER A 78 1.39 5.55 -0.92
CA SER A 78 1.60 5.67 -2.37
C SER A 78 1.02 6.98 -2.93
N TYR A 79 -0.13 7.43 -2.44
CA TYR A 79 -0.66 8.76 -2.78
C TYR A 79 0.32 9.87 -2.42
N TYR A 80 0.85 9.87 -1.18
CA TYR A 80 1.80 10.90 -0.76
C TYR A 80 3.13 10.80 -1.52
N LEU A 81 3.56 9.60 -1.88
CA LEU A 81 4.73 9.39 -2.74
C LEU A 81 4.54 10.05 -4.12
N LEU A 82 3.36 9.86 -4.74
CA LEU A 82 2.99 10.53 -6.00
C LEU A 82 3.00 12.05 -5.88
N LYS A 83 2.51 12.57 -4.76
CA LYS A 83 2.51 14.02 -4.46
C LYS A 83 3.88 14.55 -4.05
N GLN A 84 4.92 13.72 -4.05
CA GLN A 84 6.27 14.04 -3.61
C GLN A 84 6.37 14.49 -2.14
N ASP A 85 5.33 14.25 -1.36
CA ASP A 85 5.37 14.39 0.10
C ASP A 85 5.97 13.13 0.72
N TYR A 86 7.27 13.02 0.57
CA TYR A 86 8.02 11.82 1.00
C TYR A 86 7.97 11.60 2.52
N LYS A 87 7.86 12.68 3.32
CA LYS A 87 7.74 12.56 4.78
C LYS A 87 6.43 11.89 5.17
N SER A 88 5.33 12.34 4.58
CA SER A 88 4.02 11.72 4.81
C SER A 88 3.98 10.30 4.27
N ALA A 89 4.55 10.04 3.09
CA ALA A 89 4.66 8.70 2.54
C ALA A 89 5.36 7.73 3.50
N LEU A 90 6.54 8.12 4.02
CA LEU A 90 7.31 7.31 4.98
C LEU A 90 6.53 7.00 6.26
N LYS A 91 5.74 7.95 6.78
CA LYS A 91 4.89 7.72 7.96
C LYS A 91 3.92 6.54 7.76
N TYR A 92 3.32 6.44 6.57
CA TYR A 92 2.38 5.35 6.26
C TYR A 92 3.12 4.04 5.99
N TYR A 93 4.22 4.05 5.24
CA TYR A 93 5.03 2.85 5.01
C TYR A 93 5.65 2.30 6.30
N ASP A 94 6.15 3.15 7.19
CA ASP A 94 6.64 2.70 8.51
C ASP A 94 5.51 2.08 9.36
N LYS A 95 4.26 2.55 9.23
CA LYS A 95 3.11 1.93 9.89
C LYS A 95 2.87 0.51 9.36
N VAL A 96 2.95 0.31 8.04
CA VAL A 96 2.86 -1.02 7.42
C VAL A 96 4.00 -1.90 7.90
N LEU A 97 5.24 -1.46 7.75
CA LEU A 97 6.45 -2.23 8.09
C LEU A 97 6.59 -2.54 9.59
N LYS A 98 5.96 -1.75 10.46
CA LYS A 98 5.89 -2.08 11.89
C LYS A 98 5.03 -3.32 12.15
N LYS A 99 3.96 -3.53 11.38
CA LYS A 99 3.04 -4.66 11.51
C LYS A 99 3.49 -5.85 10.66
N HIS A 100 3.96 -5.57 9.44
CA HIS A 100 4.44 -6.52 8.44
C HIS A 100 5.83 -6.10 7.95
N PRO A 101 6.90 -6.44 8.69
CA PRO A 101 8.26 -6.05 8.31
C PRO A 101 8.75 -6.73 7.02
N ASP A 102 8.06 -7.75 6.55
CA ASP A 102 8.25 -8.51 5.32
C ASP A 102 7.47 -7.95 4.11
N ASP A 103 6.68 -6.87 4.29
CA ASP A 103 6.00 -6.22 3.17
C ASP A 103 7.00 -5.52 2.23
N LEU A 104 7.38 -6.25 1.17
CA LEU A 104 8.37 -5.78 0.19
C LEU A 104 7.87 -4.56 -0.59
N THR A 105 6.56 -4.40 -0.79
CA THR A 105 5.99 -3.24 -1.48
C THR A 105 6.19 -1.97 -0.64
N ALA A 106 5.85 -2.03 0.65
CA ALA A 106 6.08 -0.92 1.57
C ALA A 106 7.57 -0.61 1.71
N ALA A 107 8.44 -1.63 1.81
CA ALA A 107 9.88 -1.44 1.93
C ALA A 107 10.49 -0.77 0.70
N LYS A 108 10.12 -1.19 -0.53
CA LYS A 108 10.58 -0.59 -1.78
C LYS A 108 10.11 0.84 -1.95
N ASN A 109 8.85 1.13 -1.64
CA ASN A 109 8.31 2.47 -1.72
C ASN A 109 8.92 3.41 -0.66
N ALA A 110 9.15 2.91 0.55
CA ALA A 110 9.85 3.66 1.61
C ALA A 110 11.31 3.94 1.22
N GLN A 111 12.01 2.97 0.64
CA GLN A 111 13.36 3.16 0.12
C GLN A 111 13.40 4.25 -0.95
N LEU A 112 12.44 4.22 -1.91
CA LEU A 112 12.34 5.25 -2.94
C LEU A 112 12.10 6.63 -2.35
N ALA A 113 11.19 6.77 -1.37
CA ALA A 113 10.92 8.03 -0.69
C ALA A 113 12.17 8.55 0.04
N ALA A 114 12.87 7.68 0.79
CA ALA A 114 14.10 8.03 1.49
C ALA A 114 15.22 8.50 0.53
N ARG A 115 15.36 7.81 -0.62
CA ARG A 115 16.30 8.16 -1.69
C ARG A 115 15.98 9.52 -2.30
N LYS A 116 14.71 9.82 -2.57
CA LYS A 116 14.26 11.13 -3.08
C LYS A 116 14.53 12.26 -2.09
N MET A 117 14.44 11.99 -0.80
CA MET A 117 14.83 12.91 0.27
C MET A 117 16.35 13.03 0.44
N LYS A 118 17.15 12.24 -0.27
CA LYS A 118 18.61 12.11 -0.07
C LYS A 118 18.99 11.71 1.37
N ASN A 119 18.10 10.99 2.06
CA ASN A 119 18.32 10.50 3.41
C ASN A 119 18.98 9.11 3.37
N VAL A 120 20.28 9.09 3.30
CA VAL A 120 21.08 7.85 3.19
C VAL A 120 20.82 6.87 4.34
N LYS A 121 20.65 7.38 5.56
CA LYS A 121 20.39 6.52 6.74
C LYS A 121 19.06 5.76 6.60
N LEU A 122 18.00 6.47 6.20
CA LEU A 122 16.70 5.82 5.98
C LEU A 122 16.72 4.93 4.74
N GLU A 123 17.39 5.35 3.67
CA GLU A 123 17.54 4.52 2.48
C GLU A 123 18.18 3.18 2.82
N LYS A 124 19.30 3.17 3.57
CA LYS A 124 19.96 1.94 4.04
C LYS A 124 19.02 1.05 4.85
N LYS A 125 18.31 1.62 5.84
CA LYS A 125 17.31 0.89 6.65
C LYS A 125 16.34 0.07 5.79
N TYR A 126 15.76 0.67 4.76
CA TYR A 126 14.77 -0.01 3.93
C TYR A 126 15.40 -0.98 2.92
N LEU A 127 16.60 -0.69 2.42
CA LEU A 127 17.36 -1.65 1.60
C LEU A 127 17.70 -2.91 2.40
N GLU A 128 18.08 -2.78 3.67
CA GLU A 128 18.35 -3.91 4.56
C GLU A 128 17.10 -4.79 4.78
N LEU A 129 15.91 -4.19 4.88
CA LEU A 129 14.65 -4.94 4.93
C LEU A 129 14.41 -5.72 3.63
N ILE A 130 14.62 -5.10 2.46
CA ILE A 130 14.48 -5.77 1.16
C ILE A 130 15.44 -6.96 1.09
N VAL A 131 16.71 -6.77 1.46
CA VAL A 131 17.71 -7.87 1.44
C VAL A 131 17.35 -9.00 2.41
N LYS A 132 16.70 -8.65 3.53
CA LYS A 132 16.34 -9.64 4.55
C LYS A 132 15.17 -10.53 4.15
N TYR A 133 14.17 -9.96 3.44
CA TYR A 133 12.89 -10.62 3.20
C TYR A 133 12.66 -11.00 1.74
N ASP A 134 13.52 -10.59 0.81
CA ASP A 134 13.48 -11.00 -0.59
C ASP A 134 14.73 -11.81 -0.95
N GLU A 135 14.54 -12.86 -1.76
CA GLU A 135 15.62 -13.71 -2.27
C GLU A 135 15.86 -13.50 -3.77
N GLY A 136 15.06 -12.65 -4.39
CA GLY A 136 15.04 -12.45 -5.84
C GLY A 136 15.88 -11.27 -6.33
N LYS A 137 15.45 -10.76 -7.48
CA LYS A 137 16.09 -9.64 -8.17
C LYS A 137 16.18 -8.37 -7.33
N ASP A 138 15.13 -8.08 -6.54
CA ASP A 138 15.08 -6.86 -5.74
C ASP A 138 16.11 -6.90 -4.62
N ALA A 139 16.34 -8.08 -3.99
CA ALA A 139 17.41 -8.25 -3.00
C ALA A 139 18.80 -8.03 -3.62
N LEU A 140 19.05 -8.55 -4.83
CA LEU A 140 20.33 -8.34 -5.52
C LEU A 140 20.57 -6.86 -5.82
N MET A 141 19.55 -6.15 -6.31
CA MET A 141 19.63 -4.73 -6.57
C MET A 141 19.84 -3.92 -5.27
N ALA A 142 19.17 -4.31 -4.17
CA ALA A 142 19.31 -3.68 -2.87
C ALA A 142 20.72 -3.86 -2.30
N LYS A 143 21.32 -5.07 -2.42
CA LYS A 143 22.72 -5.33 -2.03
C LYS A 143 23.70 -4.42 -2.79
N GLY A 144 23.62 -4.37 -4.12
CA GLY A 144 24.49 -3.49 -4.92
C GLY A 144 24.31 -2.01 -4.55
N ARG A 145 23.10 -1.58 -4.22
CA ARG A 145 22.87 -0.20 -3.77
C ARG A 145 23.46 0.08 -2.39
N LEU A 146 23.37 -0.86 -1.44
CA LEU A 146 23.99 -0.75 -0.13
C LEU A 146 25.51 -0.63 -0.23
N GLU A 147 26.15 -1.46 -1.05
CA GLU A 147 27.58 -1.38 -1.33
C GLU A 147 27.96 0.02 -1.85
N ALA A 148 27.25 0.54 -2.85
CA ALA A 148 27.50 1.86 -3.40
C ALA A 148 27.31 3.01 -2.37
N LEU A 149 26.45 2.82 -1.37
CA LEU A 149 26.25 3.79 -0.29
C LEU A 149 27.30 3.69 0.83
N ASN A 150 28.05 2.59 0.91
CA ASN A 150 29.11 2.39 1.91
C ASN A 150 30.49 2.87 1.43
N ILE A 151 30.67 3.05 0.12
CA ILE A 151 31.94 3.51 -0.48
C ILE A 151 32.15 5.04 -0.31
N LYS A 152 31.12 5.78 0.11
CA LYS A 152 31.16 7.22 0.37
C LYS A 152 31.32 7.55 1.84
#